data_f31a086d9abe5f45ddafd1eebf0832f6
#
_entry.id   f31a086d9abe5f45ddafd1eebf0832f6
#
_cell.length_a   1.000
_cell.length_b   1.000
_cell.length_c   1.000
_cell.angle_alpha   90.00
_cell.angle_beta   90.00
_cell.angle_gamma   90.00
#
_symmetry.space_group_name_H-M   'P 1'
#
loop_
_entity.id
_entity.type
_entity.pdbx_description
1 polymer ?
#
loop_
_entity_poly.entity_id
_entity_poly.type
_entity_poly.pdbx_seq_one_letter_code
_entity_poly.pdbx_strand_id
1 'polypeptide(L)'
;MKLKTLILSAVAAAAFAAPALAQSPAAWEMPKKGDWIITGRVTDVFSEADNAITTAAGADSGLKVDVGDSVMPTLGFTYFLTDHLAVEAILGTTKHEIRAQGGATDVAVHETWVLPPVVTLQYRPLTEGRFSPYVGAGVNYMLFYSGEDKNGFKVDLDDNFGYALQAGADIGIQGPWNLNVDVKKVWVSIDADVNDGALKSDVDLDPWVVSVGVGRKF
;
A
#
# COMPACT_ATOMS: atom_id res chain seq x y z
N MET A 1 7.44 5.43 -24.32
CA MET A 1 7.66 5.99 -22.99
C MET A 1 6.74 7.19 -22.84
N LYS A 2 5.53 6.99 -22.32
CA LYS A 2 4.56 8.08 -22.10
C LYS A 2 4.72 8.58 -20.68
N LEU A 3 5.17 9.81 -20.53
CA LEU A 3 5.31 10.52 -19.25
C LEU A 3 3.89 10.76 -18.72
N LYS A 4 3.41 9.92 -17.79
CA LYS A 4 2.15 10.14 -17.10
C LYS A 4 2.32 11.32 -16.15
N THR A 5 1.54 12.35 -16.37
CA THR A 5 1.53 13.60 -15.58
C THR A 5 1.12 13.28 -14.15
N LEU A 6 2.00 13.53 -13.21
CA LEU A 6 1.71 13.44 -11.77
C LEU A 6 0.65 14.51 -11.44
N ILE A 7 -0.58 14.12 -11.26
CA ILE A 7 -1.64 14.99 -10.71
C ILE A 7 -1.52 14.90 -9.19
N LEU A 8 -0.86 15.89 -8.61
CA LEU A 8 -0.82 16.08 -7.16
C LEU A 8 -2.20 16.59 -6.71
N SER A 9 -3.12 15.68 -6.41
CA SER A 9 -4.42 16.04 -5.85
C SER A 9 -4.23 16.50 -4.40
N ALA A 10 -4.56 17.75 -4.12
CA ALA A 10 -4.52 18.33 -2.79
C ALA A 10 -5.49 17.61 -1.85
N VAL A 11 -4.96 16.92 -0.86
CA VAL A 11 -5.74 16.24 0.16
C VAL A 11 -6.25 17.25 1.18
N ALA A 12 -7.56 17.38 1.29
CA ALA A 12 -8.22 18.13 2.35
C ALA A 12 -8.00 17.40 3.69
N ALA A 13 -7.15 17.96 4.54
CA ALA A 13 -6.97 17.49 5.91
C ALA A 13 -8.26 17.71 6.71
N ALA A 14 -8.93 16.63 7.12
CA ALA A 14 -10.01 16.70 8.10
C ALA A 14 -9.40 17.10 9.46
N ALA A 15 -9.57 18.33 9.84
CA ALA A 15 -9.17 18.85 11.16
C ALA A 15 -10.10 18.29 12.22
N PHE A 16 -9.63 17.36 13.04
CA PHE A 16 -10.28 17.03 14.30
C PHE A 16 -10.04 18.19 15.26
N ALA A 17 -11.07 19.02 15.45
CA ALA A 17 -11.06 20.11 16.42
C ALA A 17 -11.04 19.53 17.85
N ALA A 18 -9.89 19.61 18.53
CA ALA A 18 -9.81 19.46 19.97
C ALA A 18 -9.97 20.83 20.63
N PRO A 19 -10.61 20.93 21.82
CA PRO A 19 -10.79 22.21 22.52
C PRO A 19 -9.43 22.79 22.92
N ALA A 20 -9.20 24.03 22.51
CA ALA A 20 -7.97 24.78 22.82
C ALA A 20 -8.02 25.24 24.28
N LEU A 21 -7.22 24.62 25.14
CA LEU A 21 -6.70 25.26 26.33
C LEU A 21 -5.38 25.93 25.94
N ALA A 22 -5.31 27.25 26.13
CA ALA A 22 -4.22 28.10 25.72
C ALA A 22 -2.95 27.86 26.58
N GLN A 23 -2.24 26.79 26.25
CA GLN A 23 -0.81 26.63 26.59
C GLN A 23 -0.04 26.68 25.28
N SER A 24 1.13 27.33 25.30
CA SER A 24 2.03 27.28 24.15
C SER A 24 2.24 25.81 23.79
N PRO A 25 1.91 25.41 22.56
CA PRO A 25 1.98 24.00 22.22
C PRO A 25 3.41 23.50 22.40
N ALA A 26 3.56 22.38 23.09
CA ALA A 26 4.86 21.74 23.31
C ALA A 26 5.58 21.50 21.98
N ALA A 27 6.90 21.62 21.99
CA ALA A 27 7.70 21.24 20.84
C ALA A 27 7.52 19.74 20.56
N TRP A 28 7.67 19.34 19.29
CA TRP A 28 7.75 17.91 18.94
C TRP A 28 8.93 17.26 19.67
N GLU A 29 8.67 16.11 20.26
CA GLU A 29 9.70 15.23 20.81
C GLU A 29 9.79 13.97 19.98
N MET A 30 11.03 13.56 19.63
CA MET A 30 11.27 12.30 18.94
C MET A 30 10.67 11.13 19.68
N PRO A 31 10.10 10.15 18.97
CA PRO A 31 9.61 8.93 19.59
C PRO A 31 10.74 8.16 20.27
N LYS A 32 10.42 7.54 21.39
CA LYS A 32 11.30 6.72 22.21
C LYS A 32 10.73 5.33 22.39
N LYS A 33 11.53 4.44 22.93
CA LYS A 33 11.09 3.10 23.34
C LYS A 33 9.77 3.15 24.11
N GLY A 34 8.79 2.39 23.64
CA GLY A 34 7.46 2.27 24.25
C GLY A 34 6.43 3.21 23.65
N ASP A 35 6.84 4.22 22.89
CA ASP A 35 5.92 5.14 22.22
C ASP A 35 5.19 4.45 21.04
N TRP A 36 4.00 4.98 20.75
CA TRP A 36 3.21 4.64 19.57
C TRP A 36 3.06 5.85 18.67
N ILE A 37 3.05 5.62 17.37
CA ILE A 37 2.53 6.58 16.38
C ILE A 37 1.38 5.92 15.64
N ILE A 38 0.23 6.59 15.60
CA ILE A 38 -0.89 6.22 14.74
C ILE A 38 -0.96 7.24 13.61
N THR A 39 -0.90 6.77 12.36
CA THR A 39 -0.80 7.64 11.17
C THR A 39 -1.95 7.34 10.22
N GLY A 40 -2.77 8.36 9.93
CA GLY A 40 -3.71 8.33 8.81
C GLY A 40 -3.02 8.83 7.55
N ARG A 41 -3.10 8.07 6.45
CA ARG A 41 -2.44 8.37 5.16
C ARG A 41 -3.42 8.34 4.01
N VAL A 42 -3.10 9.07 2.97
CA VAL A 42 -3.55 8.80 1.60
C VAL A 42 -2.42 8.06 0.90
N THR A 43 -2.76 6.93 0.33
CA THR A 43 -1.81 6.00 -0.25
C THR A 43 -2.18 5.78 -1.70
N ASP A 44 -1.22 5.91 -2.59
CA ASP A 44 -1.32 5.57 -4.00
C ASP A 44 -0.52 4.30 -4.28
N VAL A 45 -1.14 3.36 -4.98
CA VAL A 45 -0.57 2.06 -5.32
C VAL A 45 -0.43 1.98 -6.83
N PHE A 46 0.81 1.91 -7.30
CA PHE A 46 1.16 1.77 -8.71
C PHE A 46 1.51 0.32 -8.97
N SER A 47 0.60 -0.42 -9.60
CA SER A 47 0.83 -1.81 -10.01
C SER A 47 1.69 -1.86 -11.28
N GLU A 48 2.58 -2.85 -11.37
CA GLU A 48 3.41 -3.13 -12.55
C GLU A 48 2.95 -4.41 -13.28
N ALA A 49 1.75 -4.93 -12.97
CA ALA A 49 1.24 -6.16 -13.56
C ALA A 49 1.05 -6.03 -15.08
N ASP A 50 1.78 -6.83 -15.84
CA ASP A 50 1.64 -6.97 -17.31
C ASP A 50 1.85 -8.43 -17.77
N ASN A 51 1.56 -9.39 -16.89
CA ASN A 51 1.85 -10.80 -17.08
C ASN A 51 0.96 -11.43 -18.16
N ALA A 52 1.53 -12.35 -18.91
CA ALA A 52 0.80 -13.08 -19.96
C ALA A 52 -0.26 -14.01 -19.36
N ILE A 53 -1.42 -14.07 -19.98
CA ILE A 53 -2.45 -15.06 -19.70
C ILE A 53 -2.18 -16.28 -20.58
N THR A 54 -2.03 -17.45 -19.95
CA THR A 54 -1.76 -18.72 -20.63
C THR A 54 -2.97 -19.63 -20.62
N THR A 55 -3.04 -20.54 -21.58
CA THR A 55 -4.02 -21.63 -21.59
C THR A 55 -3.64 -22.69 -20.56
N ALA A 56 -4.55 -23.61 -20.20
CA ALA A 56 -4.29 -24.76 -19.33
C ALA A 56 -3.10 -25.63 -19.81
N ALA A 57 -2.78 -25.60 -21.10
CA ALA A 57 -1.63 -26.30 -21.67
C ALA A 57 -0.33 -25.48 -21.62
N GLY A 58 -0.34 -24.28 -21.04
CA GLY A 58 0.82 -23.39 -20.93
C GLY A 58 1.13 -22.58 -22.21
N ALA A 59 0.24 -22.58 -23.22
CA ALA A 59 0.44 -21.77 -24.41
C ALA A 59 -0.01 -20.33 -24.17
N ASP A 60 0.76 -19.36 -24.68
CA ASP A 60 0.41 -17.94 -24.62
C ASP A 60 -0.92 -17.69 -25.36
N SER A 61 -1.88 -17.03 -24.69
CA SER A 61 -3.17 -16.66 -25.28
C SER A 61 -3.11 -15.39 -26.12
N GLY A 62 -2.01 -14.65 -26.06
CA GLY A 62 -1.88 -13.32 -26.65
C GLY A 62 -2.55 -12.21 -25.83
N LEU A 63 -3.02 -12.54 -24.62
CA LEU A 63 -3.62 -11.60 -23.69
C LEU A 63 -2.70 -11.40 -22.47
N LYS A 64 -2.83 -10.24 -21.85
CA LYS A 64 -2.13 -9.86 -20.61
C LYS A 64 -3.11 -9.42 -19.55
N VAL A 65 -2.71 -9.60 -18.30
CA VAL A 65 -3.42 -9.03 -17.14
C VAL A 65 -3.06 -7.55 -17.01
N ASP A 66 -4.06 -6.70 -16.79
CA ASP A 66 -3.90 -5.31 -16.41
C ASP A 66 -4.63 -5.06 -15.10
N VAL A 67 -3.91 -4.52 -14.12
CA VAL A 67 -4.45 -4.14 -12.81
C VAL A 67 -4.26 -2.65 -12.62
N GLY A 68 -5.37 -1.91 -12.52
CA GLY A 68 -5.35 -0.46 -12.43
C GLY A 68 -4.70 0.08 -11.15
N ASP A 69 -4.09 1.27 -11.26
CA ASP A 69 -3.60 2.03 -10.10
C ASP A 69 -4.76 2.39 -9.17
N SER A 70 -4.51 2.49 -7.87
CA SER A 70 -5.55 2.76 -6.89
C SER A 70 -5.08 3.69 -5.79
N VAL A 71 -5.94 4.66 -5.45
CA VAL A 71 -5.74 5.56 -4.31
C VAL A 71 -6.67 5.16 -3.18
N MET A 72 -6.11 4.96 -1.98
CA MET A 72 -6.89 4.53 -0.81
C MET A 72 -6.45 5.23 0.48
N PRO A 73 -7.36 5.38 1.46
CA PRO A 73 -6.96 5.72 2.82
C PRO A 73 -6.31 4.50 3.49
N THR A 74 -5.21 4.75 4.23
CA THR A 74 -4.56 3.71 5.04
C THR A 74 -4.33 4.19 6.45
N LEU A 75 -4.28 3.23 7.39
CA LEU A 75 -3.98 3.46 8.79
C LEU A 75 -2.70 2.71 9.15
N GLY A 76 -1.72 3.43 9.68
CA GLY A 76 -0.46 2.89 10.15
C GLY A 76 -0.37 2.92 11.67
N PHE A 77 0.14 1.84 12.26
CA PHE A 77 0.41 1.68 13.68
C PHE A 77 1.89 1.37 13.85
N THR A 78 2.64 2.31 14.39
CA THR A 78 4.09 2.17 14.61
C THR A 78 4.38 2.10 16.10
N TYR A 79 5.00 1.01 16.56
CA TYR A 79 5.44 0.81 17.94
C TYR A 79 6.96 0.82 18.05
N PHE A 80 7.50 1.60 18.96
CA PHE A 80 8.94 1.75 19.18
C PHE A 80 9.48 0.70 20.16
N LEU A 81 10.19 -0.30 19.63
CA LEU A 81 10.87 -1.34 20.40
C LEU A 81 12.08 -0.78 21.16
N THR A 82 12.78 0.15 20.52
CA THR A 82 13.90 0.94 21.04
C THR A 82 13.81 2.34 20.44
N ASP A 83 14.71 3.24 20.82
CA ASP A 83 14.78 4.59 20.22
C ASP A 83 15.14 4.55 18.73
N HIS A 84 15.75 3.46 18.27
CA HIS A 84 16.18 3.26 16.87
C HIS A 84 15.39 2.22 16.09
N LEU A 85 14.62 1.35 16.77
CA LEU A 85 13.88 0.27 16.11
C LEU A 85 12.39 0.38 16.42
N ALA A 86 11.58 0.30 15.36
CA ALA A 86 10.13 0.27 15.46
C ALA A 86 9.53 -0.82 14.56
N VAL A 87 8.36 -1.31 14.94
CA VAL A 87 7.53 -2.17 14.08
C VAL A 87 6.34 -1.36 13.61
N GLU A 88 6.09 -1.35 12.33
CA GLU A 88 4.89 -0.75 11.74
C GLU A 88 3.99 -1.82 11.16
N ALA A 89 2.69 -1.71 11.44
CA ALA A 89 1.63 -2.44 10.74
C ALA A 89 0.76 -1.43 9.98
N ILE A 90 0.53 -1.66 8.69
CA ILE A 90 -0.33 -0.84 7.86
C ILE A 90 -1.54 -1.65 7.44
N LEU A 91 -2.71 -1.01 7.55
CA LEU A 91 -3.99 -1.53 7.11
C LEU A 91 -4.63 -0.54 6.14
N GLY A 92 -5.19 -1.06 5.08
CA GLY A 92 -5.98 -0.32 4.10
C GLY A 92 -6.72 -1.30 3.23
N THR A 93 -7.79 -0.85 2.61
CA THR A 93 -8.55 -1.69 1.67
C THR A 93 -8.84 -0.89 0.43
N THR A 94 -8.76 -1.56 -0.70
CA THR A 94 -9.00 -0.97 -2.01
C THR A 94 -9.73 -1.95 -2.91
N LYS A 95 -10.36 -1.42 -3.94
CA LYS A 95 -11.09 -2.19 -4.95
C LYS A 95 -10.34 -2.11 -6.26
N HIS A 96 -10.06 -3.25 -6.85
CA HIS A 96 -9.38 -3.33 -8.14
C HIS A 96 -10.25 -4.03 -9.17
N GLU A 97 -10.26 -3.49 -10.38
CA GLU A 97 -10.79 -4.16 -11.55
C GLU A 97 -9.63 -4.84 -12.30
N ILE A 98 -9.80 -6.13 -12.58
CA ILE A 98 -8.85 -6.93 -13.33
C ILE A 98 -9.36 -7.03 -14.76
N ARG A 99 -8.49 -6.72 -15.71
CA ARG A 99 -8.80 -6.71 -17.14
C ARG A 99 -7.86 -7.65 -17.90
N ALA A 100 -8.41 -8.28 -18.93
CA ALA A 100 -7.64 -9.00 -19.94
C ALA A 100 -7.49 -8.12 -21.17
N GLN A 101 -6.24 -7.80 -21.52
CA GLN A 101 -5.92 -6.90 -22.63
C GLN A 101 -5.00 -7.58 -23.65
N GLY A 102 -5.28 -7.39 -24.94
CA GLY A 102 -4.42 -7.85 -26.05
C GLY A 102 -5.09 -7.75 -27.41
N GLY A 103 -4.34 -7.30 -28.40
CA GLY A 103 -4.87 -7.06 -29.74
C GLY A 103 -6.03 -6.07 -29.74
N ALA A 104 -7.22 -6.53 -30.12
CA ALA A 104 -8.47 -5.75 -30.08
C ALA A 104 -9.30 -6.03 -28.81
N THR A 105 -8.81 -6.87 -27.91
CA THR A 105 -9.50 -7.27 -26.68
C THR A 105 -9.11 -6.34 -25.54
N ASP A 106 -10.11 -5.81 -24.82
CA ASP A 106 -9.97 -5.08 -23.58
C ASP A 106 -11.26 -5.31 -22.77
N VAL A 107 -11.25 -6.31 -21.90
CA VAL A 107 -12.44 -6.77 -21.19
C VAL A 107 -12.16 -6.91 -19.69
N ALA A 108 -13.07 -6.36 -18.87
CA ALA A 108 -13.05 -6.61 -17.42
C ALA A 108 -13.46 -8.06 -17.15
N VAL A 109 -12.64 -8.81 -16.43
CA VAL A 109 -12.87 -10.21 -16.10
C VAL A 109 -13.28 -10.42 -14.66
N HIS A 110 -12.80 -9.56 -13.75
CA HIS A 110 -13.09 -9.66 -12.34
C HIS A 110 -12.95 -8.30 -11.64
N GLU A 111 -13.62 -8.15 -10.52
CA GLU A 111 -13.50 -7.01 -9.63
C GLU A 111 -13.44 -7.53 -8.21
N THR A 112 -12.43 -7.11 -7.43
CA THR A 112 -12.25 -7.63 -6.07
C THR A 112 -11.81 -6.55 -5.11
N TRP A 113 -12.17 -6.72 -3.84
CA TRP A 113 -11.61 -5.97 -2.75
C TRP A 113 -10.35 -6.66 -2.25
N VAL A 114 -9.32 -5.86 -1.99
CA VAL A 114 -8.03 -6.33 -1.49
C VAL A 114 -7.71 -5.64 -0.18
N LEU A 115 -7.30 -6.42 0.81
CA LEU A 115 -6.71 -5.97 2.06
C LEU A 115 -5.25 -6.46 2.08
N PRO A 116 -4.27 -5.61 1.74
CA PRO A 116 -2.85 -5.98 1.72
C PRO A 116 -2.13 -5.51 3.00
N PRO A 117 -2.33 -6.12 4.19
CA PRO A 117 -1.57 -5.75 5.37
C PRO A 117 -0.07 -5.90 5.13
N VAL A 118 0.68 -4.89 5.57
CA VAL A 118 2.15 -4.89 5.52
C VAL A 118 2.67 -4.70 6.93
N VAL A 119 3.57 -5.57 7.36
CA VAL A 119 4.29 -5.44 8.63
C VAL A 119 5.77 -5.27 8.36
N THR A 120 6.36 -4.17 8.82
CA THR A 120 7.77 -3.84 8.62
C THR A 120 8.49 -3.59 9.92
N LEU A 121 9.75 -4.02 10.01
CA LEU A 121 10.70 -3.57 11.00
C LEU A 121 11.44 -2.37 10.43
N GLN A 122 11.39 -1.24 11.14
CA GLN A 122 12.00 0.03 10.74
C GLN A 122 13.25 0.30 11.57
N TYR A 123 14.30 0.78 10.91
CA TYR A 123 15.46 1.38 11.55
C TYR A 123 15.43 2.91 11.38
N ARG A 124 15.58 3.63 12.47
CA ARG A 124 15.54 5.10 12.59
C ARG A 124 16.88 5.59 13.13
N PRO A 125 17.74 6.18 12.28
CA PRO A 125 19.09 6.55 12.68
C PRO A 125 19.15 7.75 13.62
N LEU A 126 18.14 8.61 13.62
CA LEU A 126 18.11 9.85 14.42
C LEU A 126 17.15 9.71 15.61
N THR A 127 17.61 10.17 16.78
CA THR A 127 16.84 10.16 18.04
C THR A 127 16.55 11.56 18.56
N GLU A 128 17.01 12.59 17.87
CA GLU A 128 16.85 14.00 18.25
C GLU A 128 16.42 14.87 17.05
N GLY A 129 15.76 15.97 17.35
CA GLY A 129 15.32 16.93 16.36
C GLY A 129 13.86 16.76 15.94
N ARG A 130 13.52 17.25 14.76
CA ARG A 130 12.14 17.22 14.22
C ARG A 130 11.99 16.31 13.01
N PHE A 131 13.08 15.80 12.48
CA PHE A 131 13.14 14.96 11.30
C PHE A 131 13.57 13.54 11.67
N SER A 132 12.68 12.57 11.53
CA SER A 132 12.89 11.17 11.87
C SER A 132 12.81 10.31 10.61
N PRO A 133 13.90 10.20 9.83
CA PRO A 133 13.95 9.32 8.68
C PRO A 133 14.00 7.86 9.12
N TYR A 134 13.53 6.97 8.25
CA TYR A 134 13.60 5.54 8.48
C TYR A 134 13.73 4.74 7.18
N VAL A 135 14.30 3.57 7.33
CA VAL A 135 14.25 2.49 6.35
C VAL A 135 13.70 1.25 7.02
N GLY A 136 13.04 0.40 6.26
CA GLY A 136 12.42 -0.79 6.82
C GLY A 136 12.36 -1.94 5.83
N ALA A 137 12.22 -3.14 6.38
CA ALA A 137 11.95 -4.35 5.61
C ALA A 137 10.89 -5.17 6.33
N GLY A 138 10.10 -5.92 5.58
CA GLY A 138 9.01 -6.68 6.17
C GLY A 138 8.30 -7.59 5.19
N VAL A 139 7.12 -8.01 5.60
CA VAL A 139 6.26 -8.93 4.87
C VAL A 139 4.92 -8.28 4.55
N ASN A 140 4.37 -8.68 3.42
CA ASN A 140 3.03 -8.35 2.98
C ASN A 140 2.22 -9.65 2.89
N TYR A 141 0.93 -9.57 3.16
CA TYR A 141 -0.01 -10.64 2.90
C TYR A 141 -1.19 -10.10 2.10
N MET A 142 -1.46 -10.64 0.93
CA MET A 142 -2.59 -10.21 0.09
C MET A 142 -3.83 -11.04 0.46
N LEU A 143 -4.87 -10.36 0.95
CA LEU A 143 -6.18 -10.95 1.25
C LEU A 143 -7.18 -10.45 0.22
N PHE A 144 -7.77 -11.37 -0.54
CA PHE A 144 -8.83 -11.08 -1.49
C PHE A 144 -10.20 -11.40 -0.88
N TYR A 145 -11.16 -10.49 -1.02
CA TYR A 145 -12.51 -10.71 -0.51
C TYR A 145 -13.56 -9.96 -1.35
N SER A 146 -14.81 -10.44 -1.27
CA SER A 146 -15.93 -9.83 -2.00
C SER A 146 -15.68 -9.65 -3.50
N GLY A 147 -15.12 -10.69 -4.13
CA GLY A 147 -14.90 -10.73 -5.56
C GLY A 147 -16.21 -10.81 -6.35
N GLU A 148 -16.27 -10.17 -7.51
CA GLU A 148 -17.40 -10.18 -8.42
C GLU A 148 -16.92 -10.48 -9.84
N ASP A 149 -17.38 -11.60 -10.39
CA ASP A 149 -17.07 -12.01 -11.75
C ASP A 149 -17.77 -11.12 -12.77
N LYS A 150 -17.08 -10.80 -13.84
CA LYS A 150 -17.56 -9.91 -14.90
C LYS A 150 -17.59 -10.65 -16.23
N ASN A 151 -18.54 -10.23 -17.10
CA ASN A 151 -18.64 -10.68 -18.49
C ASN A 151 -18.66 -12.21 -18.70
N GLY A 152 -19.14 -12.96 -17.69
CA GLY A 152 -19.26 -14.42 -17.76
C GLY A 152 -17.96 -15.19 -17.51
N PHE A 153 -16.92 -14.51 -17.08
CA PHE A 153 -15.70 -15.14 -16.57
C PHE A 153 -15.90 -15.55 -15.11
N LYS A 154 -15.24 -16.61 -14.71
CA LYS A 154 -15.11 -17.04 -13.31
C LYS A 154 -13.64 -16.95 -12.97
N VAL A 155 -13.29 -16.16 -11.93
CA VAL A 155 -11.90 -15.90 -11.55
C VAL A 155 -11.70 -16.25 -10.08
N ASP A 156 -10.79 -17.17 -9.81
CA ASP A 156 -10.33 -17.51 -8.48
C ASP A 156 -8.92 -16.92 -8.29
N LEU A 157 -8.72 -16.20 -7.19
CA LEU A 157 -7.44 -15.57 -6.80
C LEU A 157 -6.98 -16.17 -5.49
N ASP A 158 -5.73 -16.62 -5.45
CA ASP A 158 -5.14 -17.16 -4.23
C ASP A 158 -4.51 -16.06 -3.39
N ASP A 159 -4.73 -16.12 -2.07
CA ASP A 159 -4.02 -15.29 -1.09
C ASP A 159 -2.53 -15.66 -1.08
N ASN A 160 -1.65 -14.65 -1.05
CA ASN A 160 -0.22 -14.92 -1.06
C ASN A 160 0.59 -13.96 -0.18
N PHE A 161 1.79 -14.40 0.17
CA PHE A 161 2.77 -13.61 0.91
C PHE A 161 3.73 -12.91 -0.05
N GLY A 162 4.14 -11.72 0.35
CA GLY A 162 5.17 -10.95 -0.32
C GLY A 162 6.17 -10.36 0.66
N TYR A 163 7.19 -9.71 0.10
CA TYR A 163 8.20 -8.97 0.86
C TYR A 163 8.04 -7.48 0.57
N ALA A 164 8.45 -6.65 1.54
CA ALA A 164 8.40 -5.21 1.40
C ALA A 164 9.72 -4.57 1.84
N LEU A 165 10.19 -3.59 1.08
CA LEU A 165 11.17 -2.62 1.52
C LEU A 165 10.50 -1.25 1.63
N GLN A 166 10.94 -0.46 2.61
CA GLN A 166 10.34 0.80 2.98
C GLN A 166 11.39 1.87 3.21
N ALA A 167 11.09 3.08 2.80
CA ALA A 167 11.83 4.27 3.19
C ALA A 167 10.86 5.42 3.41
N GLY A 168 11.09 6.22 4.45
CA GLY A 168 10.20 7.33 4.76
C GLY A 168 10.76 8.25 5.82
N ALA A 169 9.94 9.22 6.24
CA ALA A 169 10.27 10.13 7.31
C ALA A 169 9.02 10.64 8.03
N ASP A 170 9.16 10.83 9.34
CA ASP A 170 8.25 11.62 10.14
C ASP A 170 8.87 13.00 10.39
N ILE A 171 8.07 14.05 10.15
CA ILE A 171 8.47 15.44 10.34
C ILE A 171 7.60 16.02 11.45
N GLY A 172 8.17 16.26 12.62
CA GLY A 172 7.47 16.82 13.76
C GLY A 172 6.89 18.20 13.46
N ILE A 173 5.58 18.36 13.63
CA ILE A 173 4.89 19.64 13.43
C ILE A 173 4.86 20.39 14.77
N GLN A 174 4.02 19.91 15.70
CA GLN A 174 3.78 20.56 16.98
C GLN A 174 3.17 19.57 17.96
N GLY A 175 3.61 19.59 19.23
CA GLY A 175 3.15 18.66 20.25
C GLY A 175 3.34 17.21 19.78
N PRO A 176 2.33 16.35 19.85
CA PRO A 176 2.46 14.95 19.46
C PRO A 176 2.30 14.70 17.94
N TRP A 177 2.12 15.76 17.12
CA TRP A 177 1.74 15.62 15.72
C TRP A 177 2.94 15.65 14.77
N ASN A 178 2.93 14.78 13.77
CA ASN A 178 3.92 14.71 12.70
C ASN A 178 3.26 14.60 11.33
N LEU A 179 3.94 15.12 10.32
CA LEU A 179 3.71 14.79 8.93
C LEU A 179 4.52 13.54 8.59
N ASN A 180 3.92 12.61 7.87
CA ASN A 180 4.58 11.39 7.41
C ASN A 180 4.62 11.35 5.88
N VAL A 181 5.77 10.99 5.33
CA VAL A 181 5.95 10.61 3.93
C VAL A 181 6.60 9.24 3.87
N ASP A 182 6.11 8.39 2.99
CA ASP A 182 6.51 6.99 2.95
C ASP A 182 6.45 6.43 1.53
N VAL A 183 7.44 5.61 1.19
CA VAL A 183 7.49 4.85 -0.06
C VAL A 183 7.82 3.41 0.27
N LYS A 184 7.06 2.48 -0.30
CA LYS A 184 7.34 1.04 -0.23
C LYS A 184 7.46 0.45 -1.62
N LYS A 185 8.38 -0.47 -1.79
CA LYS A 185 8.37 -1.45 -2.87
C LYS A 185 7.94 -2.77 -2.27
N VAL A 186 6.92 -3.37 -2.84
CA VAL A 186 6.43 -4.69 -2.46
C VAL A 186 6.75 -5.64 -3.59
N TRP A 187 7.09 -6.87 -3.29
CA TRP A 187 7.24 -7.99 -4.24
C TRP A 187 6.25 -9.06 -3.84
N VAL A 188 5.27 -9.29 -4.69
CA VAL A 188 4.22 -10.29 -4.46
C VAL A 188 3.69 -10.78 -5.79
N SER A 189 3.66 -12.11 -5.95
CA SER A 189 3.02 -12.78 -7.09
C SER A 189 1.73 -13.45 -6.60
N ILE A 190 0.72 -13.46 -7.43
CA ILE A 190 -0.57 -14.12 -7.17
C ILE A 190 -0.92 -15.05 -8.32
N ASP A 191 -1.43 -16.22 -7.95
CA ASP A 191 -1.96 -17.17 -8.91
C ASP A 191 -3.43 -16.82 -9.23
N ALA A 192 -3.75 -16.69 -10.50
CA ALA A 192 -5.10 -16.42 -10.98
C ALA A 192 -5.56 -17.55 -11.92
N ASP A 193 -6.62 -18.23 -11.52
CA ASP A 193 -7.29 -19.24 -12.32
C ASP A 193 -8.59 -18.66 -12.90
N VAL A 194 -8.76 -18.80 -14.22
CA VAL A 194 -9.96 -18.31 -14.92
C VAL A 194 -10.69 -19.48 -15.55
N ASN A 195 -12.03 -19.54 -15.36
CA ASN A 195 -12.93 -20.57 -15.86
C ASN A 195 -12.47 -22.00 -15.48
N ASP A 196 -12.31 -22.22 -14.17
CA ASP A 196 -11.90 -23.51 -13.60
C ASP A 196 -10.53 -23.98 -14.17
N GLY A 197 -9.58 -23.05 -14.39
CA GLY A 197 -8.23 -23.33 -14.85
C GLY A 197 -8.09 -23.46 -16.38
N ALA A 198 -9.12 -23.10 -17.16
CA ALA A 198 -9.01 -23.04 -18.63
C ALA A 198 -7.97 -22.00 -19.09
N LEU A 199 -7.83 -20.91 -18.32
CA LEU A 199 -6.77 -19.93 -18.47
C LEU A 199 -6.11 -19.72 -17.11
N LYS A 200 -4.82 -19.43 -17.10
CA LYS A 200 -4.00 -19.21 -15.91
C LYS A 200 -3.08 -18.02 -16.08
N SER A 201 -2.79 -17.35 -14.99
CA SER A 201 -1.74 -16.31 -14.97
C SER A 201 -1.08 -16.26 -13.60
N ASP A 202 0.25 -16.28 -13.59
CA ASP A 202 1.05 -15.90 -12.44
C ASP A 202 1.26 -14.40 -12.55
N VAL A 203 0.60 -13.63 -11.68
CA VAL A 203 0.59 -12.17 -11.76
C VAL A 203 1.59 -11.59 -10.77
N ASP A 204 2.69 -11.06 -11.28
CA ASP A 204 3.64 -10.28 -10.49
C ASP A 204 3.10 -8.86 -10.34
N LEU A 205 2.54 -8.54 -9.20
CA LEU A 205 1.96 -7.21 -8.95
C LEU A 205 3.04 -6.16 -8.67
N ASP A 206 4.05 -6.54 -7.96
CA ASP A 206 5.26 -5.78 -7.60
C ASP A 206 5.05 -4.26 -7.45
N PRO A 207 4.04 -3.79 -6.68
CA PRO A 207 3.66 -2.39 -6.68
C PRO A 207 4.69 -1.49 -6.00
N TRP A 208 4.74 -0.25 -6.48
CA TRP A 208 5.20 0.89 -5.70
C TRP A 208 4.03 1.47 -4.93
N VAL A 209 4.23 1.72 -3.64
CA VAL A 209 3.24 2.27 -2.72
C VAL A 209 3.78 3.58 -2.18
N VAL A 210 3.14 4.70 -2.51
CA VAL A 210 3.54 6.03 -2.07
C VAL A 210 2.47 6.61 -1.17
N SER A 211 2.86 7.11 -0.01
CA SER A 211 1.93 7.59 1.00
C SER A 211 2.34 8.93 1.57
N VAL A 212 1.34 9.75 1.88
CA VAL A 212 1.50 10.96 2.68
C VAL A 212 0.39 11.01 3.74
N GLY A 213 0.73 11.44 4.95
CA GLY A 213 -0.24 11.44 6.03
C GLY A 213 0.15 12.26 7.24
N VAL A 214 -0.71 12.21 8.24
CA VAL A 214 -0.53 12.87 9.52
C VAL A 214 -0.56 11.80 10.62
N GLY A 215 0.45 11.81 11.44
CA GLY A 215 0.60 10.92 12.58
C GLY A 215 0.45 11.66 13.91
N ARG A 216 0.05 10.90 14.92
CA ARG A 216 0.03 11.34 16.32
C ARG A 216 0.79 10.33 17.17
N LYS A 217 1.72 10.86 17.96
CA LYS A 217 2.47 10.11 18.97
C LYS A 217 1.66 9.99 20.26
N PHE A 218 1.76 8.82 20.91
CA PHE A 218 1.15 8.49 22.21
C PHE A 218 2.18 7.92 23.15
#